data_3110cbd07e91f1755a431591b9ba808f
#
_entry.id   3110cbd07e91f1755a431591b9ba808f
#
_cell.length_a   1.000
_cell.length_b   1.000
_cell.length_c   1.000
_cell.angle_alpha   90.00
_cell.angle_beta   90.00
_cell.angle_gamma   90.00
#
_symmetry.space_group_name_H-M   'P 1'
#
loop_
_entity.id
_entity.type
_entity.pdbx_description
1 polymer ?
#
loop_
_entity_poly.entity_id
_entity_poly.type
_entity_poly.pdbx_seq_one_letter_code
_entity_poly.pdbx_strand_id
1 'polypeptide(L)'
;MKHLDDISKNKLSKKSILIGDLLSAHFYTLISEIGDVSYQKLMSEAIIKSNELKTSLHHHSLERHDIYKAVLDIETLFPFITISHFTDIEISQYEIFEKLFSGVHQYYPSYLSEYDEDEINQFIKHIKQSDKEKSRGNN
;
A
#
# COMPACT_ATOMS: atom_id res chain seq x y z
N MET A 1 0.63 -20.07 26.21
CA MET A 1 -0.14 -18.92 25.79
C MET A 1 0.39 -18.20 24.56
N LYS A 2 1.70 -18.05 24.42
CA LYS A 2 2.30 -17.50 23.20
C LYS A 2 1.93 -18.28 21.94
N HIS A 3 1.77 -19.60 22.07
CA HIS A 3 1.46 -20.49 20.94
C HIS A 3 0.04 -20.26 20.39
N LEU A 4 -0.92 -19.96 21.26
CA LEU A 4 -2.30 -19.69 20.85
C LEU A 4 -2.42 -18.33 20.14
N ASP A 5 -1.67 -17.33 20.61
CA ASP A 5 -1.65 -16.00 19.98
C ASP A 5 -1.03 -16.05 18.60
N ASP A 6 0.02 -16.85 18.41
CA ASP A 6 0.67 -17.03 17.11
C ASP A 6 -0.27 -17.70 16.09
N ILE A 7 -1.02 -18.70 16.53
CA ILE A 7 -2.01 -19.38 15.68
C ILE A 7 -3.12 -18.41 15.29
N SER A 8 -3.61 -17.60 16.22
CA SER A 8 -4.63 -16.59 15.99
C SER A 8 -4.18 -15.54 14.98
N LYS A 9 -2.96 -15.02 15.14
CA LYS A 9 -2.37 -14.06 14.20
C LYS A 9 -2.22 -14.65 12.79
N ASN A 10 -1.78 -15.90 12.67
CA ASN A 10 -1.63 -16.57 11.38
C ASN A 10 -2.98 -16.76 10.70
N LYS A 11 -4.03 -17.13 11.44
CA LYS A 11 -5.38 -17.26 10.88
C LYS A 11 -5.93 -15.94 10.39
N LEU A 12 -5.76 -14.87 11.17
CA LEU A 12 -6.19 -13.53 10.78
C LEU A 12 -5.44 -13.03 9.56
N SER A 13 -4.13 -13.27 9.50
CA SER A 13 -3.29 -12.90 8.37
C SER A 13 -3.71 -13.63 7.10
N LYS A 14 -3.95 -14.95 7.15
CA LYS A 14 -4.41 -15.74 6.02
C LYS A 14 -5.79 -15.29 5.56
N LYS A 15 -6.71 -15.03 6.49
CA LYS A 15 -8.04 -14.53 6.17
C LYS A 15 -7.98 -13.17 5.48
N SER A 16 -7.11 -12.27 5.95
CA SER A 16 -6.92 -10.95 5.34
C SER A 16 -6.36 -11.07 3.93
N ILE A 17 -5.43 -12.00 3.69
CA ILE A 17 -4.87 -12.25 2.37
C ILE A 17 -5.95 -12.76 1.41
N LEU A 18 -6.78 -13.70 1.86
CA LEU A 18 -7.88 -14.25 1.06
C LEU A 18 -8.90 -13.17 0.71
N ILE A 19 -9.25 -12.30 1.65
CA ILE A 19 -10.15 -11.18 1.42
C ILE A 19 -9.53 -10.22 0.41
N GLY A 20 -8.24 -9.93 0.55
CA GLY A 20 -7.49 -9.10 -0.38
C GLY A 20 -7.51 -9.65 -1.80
N ASP A 21 -7.29 -10.95 -1.96
CA ASP A 21 -7.32 -11.62 -3.26
C ASP A 21 -8.73 -11.56 -3.88
N LEU A 22 -9.75 -11.76 -3.06
CA LEU A 22 -11.15 -11.70 -3.50
C LEU A 22 -11.51 -10.27 -3.95
N LEU A 23 -11.10 -9.26 -3.18
CA LEU A 23 -11.32 -7.86 -3.54
C LEU A 23 -10.58 -7.48 -4.82
N SER A 24 -9.36 -7.99 -5.00
CA SER A 24 -8.59 -7.78 -6.24
C SER A 24 -9.29 -8.37 -7.45
N ALA A 25 -9.81 -9.58 -7.33
CA ALA A 25 -10.55 -10.25 -8.41
C ALA A 25 -11.82 -9.46 -8.76
N HIS A 26 -12.55 -8.99 -7.76
CA HIS A 26 -13.76 -8.19 -7.96
C HIS A 26 -13.40 -6.85 -8.62
N PHE A 27 -12.31 -6.24 -8.21
CA PHE A 27 -11.80 -5.00 -8.78
C PHE A 27 -11.44 -5.14 -10.26
N TYR A 28 -10.80 -6.26 -10.64
CA TYR A 28 -10.52 -6.58 -12.04
C TYR A 28 -11.80 -6.64 -12.87
N THR A 29 -12.84 -7.28 -12.32
CA THR A 29 -14.14 -7.36 -13.00
C THR A 29 -14.72 -5.96 -13.24
N LEU A 30 -14.68 -5.10 -12.22
CA LEU A 30 -15.18 -3.73 -12.33
C LEU A 30 -14.38 -2.91 -13.36
N ILE A 31 -13.06 -3.04 -13.35
CA ILE A 31 -12.19 -2.35 -14.32
C ILE A 31 -12.51 -2.80 -15.75
N SER A 32 -12.73 -4.10 -15.95
CA SER A 32 -13.15 -4.66 -17.25
C SER A 32 -14.45 -4.03 -17.75
N GLU A 33 -15.41 -3.81 -16.85
CA GLU A 33 -16.71 -3.22 -17.19
C GLU A 33 -16.60 -1.76 -17.62
N ILE A 34 -15.58 -1.03 -17.14
CA ILE A 34 -15.34 0.36 -17.54
C ILE A 34 -14.95 0.45 -19.02
N GLY A 35 -14.32 -0.59 -19.56
CA GLY A 35 -14.00 -0.67 -20.98
C GLY A 35 -12.81 0.19 -21.42
N ASP A 36 -12.06 0.78 -20.50
CA ASP A 36 -10.88 1.58 -20.81
C ASP A 36 -9.64 0.68 -20.77
N VAL A 37 -9.13 0.34 -21.94
CA VAL A 37 -8.00 -0.59 -22.10
C VAL A 37 -6.72 -0.05 -21.49
N SER A 38 -6.45 1.25 -21.65
CA SER A 38 -5.26 1.88 -21.08
C SER A 38 -5.29 1.82 -19.54
N TYR A 39 -6.44 2.11 -18.96
CA TYR A 39 -6.62 2.04 -17.50
C TYR A 39 -6.48 0.62 -17.00
N GLN A 40 -7.09 -0.35 -17.69
CA GLN A 40 -6.98 -1.77 -17.36
C GLN A 40 -5.52 -2.22 -17.32
N LYS A 41 -4.73 -1.79 -18.31
CA LYS A 41 -3.31 -2.14 -18.40
C LYS A 41 -2.53 -1.55 -17.22
N LEU A 42 -2.74 -0.27 -16.93
CA LEU A 42 -2.07 0.41 -15.82
C LEU A 42 -2.41 -0.23 -14.48
N MET A 43 -3.68 -0.55 -14.26
CA MET A 43 -4.11 -1.18 -13.01
C MET A 43 -3.60 -2.61 -12.87
N SER A 44 -3.54 -3.36 -13.96
CA SER A 44 -2.98 -4.71 -13.96
C SER A 44 -1.51 -4.69 -13.58
N GLU A 45 -0.74 -3.77 -14.15
CA GLU A 45 0.67 -3.60 -13.82
C GLU A 45 0.86 -3.18 -12.35
N ALA A 46 -0.02 -2.32 -11.85
CA ALA A 46 0.02 -1.87 -10.46
C ALA A 46 -0.29 -3.01 -9.48
N ILE A 47 -1.24 -3.88 -9.82
CA ILE A 47 -1.57 -5.03 -8.99
C ILE A 47 -0.38 -6.00 -8.91
N ILE A 48 0.26 -6.27 -10.03
CA ILE A 48 1.45 -7.13 -10.08
C ILE A 48 2.56 -6.53 -9.22
N LYS A 49 2.85 -5.25 -9.39
CA LYS A 49 3.88 -4.56 -8.61
C LYS A 49 3.56 -4.57 -7.12
N SER A 50 2.33 -4.28 -6.76
CA SER A 50 1.88 -4.28 -5.37
C SER A 50 2.08 -5.66 -4.73
N ASN A 51 1.71 -6.73 -5.44
CA ASN A 51 1.86 -8.08 -4.94
C ASN A 51 3.33 -8.49 -4.79
N GLU A 52 4.19 -8.09 -5.72
CA GLU A 52 5.63 -8.32 -5.62
C GLU A 52 6.24 -7.61 -4.41
N LEU A 53 5.84 -6.36 -4.17
CA LEU A 53 6.30 -5.59 -3.02
C LEU A 53 5.83 -6.20 -1.70
N LYS A 54 4.57 -6.65 -1.63
CA LYS A 54 4.04 -7.32 -0.44
C LYS A 54 4.80 -8.60 -0.14
N THR A 55 5.12 -9.38 -1.17
CA THR A 55 5.91 -10.60 -1.04
C THR A 55 7.32 -10.29 -0.52
N SER A 56 7.96 -9.27 -1.07
CA SER A 56 9.29 -8.84 -0.63
C SER A 56 9.31 -8.39 0.82
N LEU A 57 8.27 -7.68 1.25
CA LEU A 57 8.12 -7.26 2.64
C LEU A 57 7.93 -8.46 3.57
N HIS A 58 7.12 -9.43 3.15
CA HIS A 58 6.88 -10.64 3.93
C HIS A 58 8.16 -11.44 4.15
N HIS A 59 9.05 -11.49 3.17
CA HIS A 59 10.32 -12.23 3.26
C HIS A 59 11.48 -11.40 3.82
N HIS A 60 11.23 -10.17 4.27
CA HIS A 60 12.26 -9.26 4.78
C HIS A 60 13.43 -9.07 3.81
N SER A 61 13.15 -9.10 2.50
CA SER A 61 14.19 -9.01 1.47
C SER A 61 14.54 -7.57 1.09
N LEU A 62 13.84 -6.59 1.63
CA LEU A 62 14.06 -5.17 1.32
C LEU A 62 14.89 -4.48 2.41
N GLU A 63 15.76 -3.58 1.98
CA GLU A 63 16.46 -2.68 2.88
C GLU A 63 15.49 -1.62 3.43
N ARG A 64 15.85 -1.02 4.56
CA ARG A 64 14.98 -0.07 5.26
C ARG A 64 14.47 1.07 4.36
N HIS A 65 15.35 1.61 3.54
CA HIS A 65 14.99 2.68 2.58
C HIS A 65 13.93 2.20 1.57
N ASP A 66 14.08 0.97 1.09
CA ASP A 66 13.14 0.38 0.12
C ASP A 66 11.81 0.00 0.75
N ILE A 67 11.79 -0.29 2.06
CA ILE A 67 10.56 -0.57 2.81
C ILE A 67 9.64 0.66 2.79
N TYR A 68 10.19 1.84 3.04
CA TYR A 68 9.39 3.08 3.03
C TYR A 68 8.74 3.31 1.68
N LYS A 69 9.51 3.13 0.61
CA LYS A 69 9.02 3.29 -0.74
C LYS A 69 7.97 2.22 -1.09
N ALA A 70 8.20 0.99 -0.66
CA ALA A 70 7.27 -0.11 -0.90
C ALA A 70 5.91 0.16 -0.24
N VAL A 71 5.91 0.61 1.01
CA VAL A 71 4.67 0.96 1.73
C VAL A 71 3.96 2.10 1.01
N LEU A 72 4.69 3.13 0.62
CA LEU A 72 4.12 4.24 -0.13
C LEU A 72 3.44 3.75 -1.42
N ASP A 73 4.13 2.93 -2.20
CA ASP A 73 3.60 2.42 -3.46
C ASP A 73 2.37 1.53 -3.25
N ILE A 74 2.42 0.60 -2.29
CA ILE A 74 1.30 -0.30 -2.00
C ILE A 74 0.04 0.49 -1.65
N GLU A 75 0.18 1.53 -0.83
CA GLU A 75 -0.96 2.29 -0.34
C GLU A 75 -1.50 3.32 -1.34
N THR A 76 -0.67 3.80 -2.25
CA THR A 76 -1.05 4.94 -3.09
C THR A 76 -1.12 4.67 -4.59
N LEU A 77 -0.61 3.53 -5.08
CA LEU A 77 -0.57 3.26 -6.53
C LEU A 77 -1.96 3.32 -7.19
N PHE A 78 -2.94 2.65 -6.62
CA PHE A 78 -4.27 2.60 -7.22
C PHE A 78 -4.95 3.97 -7.28
N PRO A 79 -5.07 4.71 -6.17
CA PRO A 79 -5.64 6.05 -6.24
C PRO A 79 -4.81 7.00 -7.10
N PHE A 80 -3.48 6.88 -7.08
CA PHE A 80 -2.61 7.72 -7.92
C PHE A 80 -2.90 7.51 -9.41
N ILE A 81 -2.95 6.26 -9.85
CA ILE A 81 -3.23 5.91 -11.25
C ILE A 81 -4.62 6.39 -11.64
N THR A 82 -5.61 6.19 -10.79
CA THR A 82 -6.99 6.56 -11.04
C THR A 82 -7.13 8.07 -11.21
N ILE A 83 -6.57 8.85 -10.31
CA ILE A 83 -6.62 10.31 -10.38
C ILE A 83 -5.87 10.81 -11.61
N SER A 84 -4.68 10.28 -11.87
CA SER A 84 -3.85 10.69 -13.01
C SER A 84 -4.49 10.34 -14.35
N HIS A 85 -5.21 9.23 -14.43
CA HIS A 85 -5.81 8.77 -15.68
C HIS A 85 -7.11 9.51 -16.00
N PHE A 86 -7.96 9.76 -15.01
CA PHE A 86 -9.29 10.33 -15.24
C PHE A 86 -9.42 11.82 -14.98
N THR A 87 -8.38 12.46 -14.43
CA THR A 87 -8.41 13.89 -14.12
C THR A 87 -7.13 14.57 -14.55
N ASP A 88 -7.16 15.90 -14.62
CA ASP A 88 -5.99 16.74 -14.89
C ASP A 88 -5.33 17.21 -13.59
N ILE A 89 -5.75 16.68 -12.44
CA ILE A 89 -5.21 17.06 -11.15
C ILE A 89 -3.79 16.51 -11.01
N GLU A 90 -2.83 17.39 -10.75
CA GLU A 90 -1.48 16.99 -10.42
C GLU A 90 -1.37 16.74 -8.92
N ILE A 91 -1.15 15.47 -8.55
CA ILE A 91 -1.03 15.07 -7.16
C ILE A 91 0.11 14.04 -7.04
N SER A 92 0.90 14.17 -5.98
CA SER A 92 1.98 13.22 -5.71
C SER A 92 1.47 12.05 -4.87
N GLN A 93 2.19 10.93 -4.90
CA GLN A 93 1.90 9.79 -4.04
C GLN A 93 1.99 10.16 -2.56
N TYR A 94 2.92 11.05 -2.20
CA TYR A 94 3.07 11.54 -0.82
C TYR A 94 1.85 12.31 -0.34
N GLU A 95 1.27 13.16 -1.20
CA GLU A 95 0.05 13.90 -0.88
C GLU A 95 -1.14 12.97 -0.68
N ILE A 96 -1.25 11.94 -1.52
CA ILE A 96 -2.28 10.90 -1.38
C ILE A 96 -2.11 10.16 -0.05
N PHE A 97 -0.88 9.76 0.25
CA PHE A 97 -0.56 9.04 1.49
C PHE A 97 -0.95 9.88 2.73
N GLU A 98 -0.57 11.16 2.72
CA GLU A 98 -0.90 12.05 3.84
C GLU A 98 -2.41 12.18 4.05
N LYS A 99 -3.17 12.31 2.96
CA LYS A 99 -4.63 12.38 3.04
C LYS A 99 -5.26 11.08 3.54
N LEU A 100 -4.77 9.93 3.07
CA LEU A 100 -5.28 8.62 3.48
C LEU A 100 -5.00 8.34 4.95
N PHE A 101 -3.87 8.79 5.47
CA PHE A 101 -3.44 8.50 6.83
C PHE A 101 -3.61 9.67 7.79
N SER A 102 -4.26 10.75 7.36
CA SER A 102 -4.62 11.86 8.23
C SER A 102 -5.66 11.40 9.26
N GLY A 103 -5.34 11.56 10.53
CA GLY A 103 -6.24 11.15 11.62
C GLY A 103 -6.27 9.67 11.92
N VAL A 104 -5.48 8.86 11.22
CA VAL A 104 -5.38 7.43 11.51
C VAL A 104 -4.38 7.23 12.65
N HIS A 105 -4.86 6.71 13.78
CA HIS A 105 -4.04 6.49 14.97
C HIS A 105 -3.52 5.08 15.09
N GLN A 106 -4.18 4.11 14.46
CA GLN A 106 -3.78 2.72 14.47
C GLN A 106 -3.80 2.18 13.03
N TYR A 107 -2.65 1.76 12.57
CA TYR A 107 -2.47 1.20 11.23
C TYR A 107 -1.65 -0.08 11.34
N TYR A 108 -2.28 -1.18 11.00
CA TYR A 108 -1.62 -2.49 11.04
C TYR A 108 -2.06 -3.33 9.85
N PRO A 109 -1.52 -3.06 8.66
CA PRO A 109 -1.91 -3.81 7.46
C PRO A 109 -1.37 -5.23 7.49
N SER A 110 -2.09 -6.14 6.86
CA SER A 110 -1.73 -7.57 6.84
C SER A 110 -0.37 -7.83 6.19
N TYR A 111 0.02 -7.04 5.19
CA TYR A 111 1.31 -7.24 4.52
C TYR A 111 2.51 -6.81 5.37
N LEU A 112 2.27 -6.12 6.49
CA LEU A 112 3.30 -5.74 7.46
C LEU A 112 3.20 -6.56 8.76
N SER A 113 2.56 -7.72 8.73
CA SER A 113 2.37 -8.56 9.92
C SER A 113 3.68 -9.06 10.55
N GLU A 114 4.77 -9.11 9.77
CA GLU A 114 6.09 -9.50 10.27
C GLU A 114 6.84 -8.38 10.98
N TYR A 115 6.30 -7.16 10.94
CA TYR A 115 6.88 -5.99 11.60
C TYR A 115 6.07 -5.64 12.84
N ASP A 116 6.72 -5.12 13.88
CA ASP A 116 6.00 -4.70 15.08
C ASP A 116 5.34 -3.33 14.89
N GLU A 117 4.44 -2.98 15.80
CA GLU A 117 3.66 -1.74 15.71
C GLU A 117 4.55 -0.50 15.73
N ASP A 118 5.62 -0.50 16.51
CA ASP A 118 6.56 0.61 16.59
C ASP A 118 7.30 0.81 15.27
N GLU A 119 7.72 -0.28 14.63
CA GLU A 119 8.37 -0.22 13.31
C GLU A 119 7.43 0.35 12.26
N ILE A 120 6.18 -0.10 12.25
CA ILE A 120 5.15 0.38 11.31
C ILE A 120 4.90 1.87 11.51
N ASN A 121 4.78 2.32 12.75
CA ASN A 121 4.59 3.73 13.07
C ASN A 121 5.76 4.59 12.59
N GLN A 122 6.98 4.06 12.72
CA GLN A 122 8.19 4.74 12.21
C GLN A 122 8.18 4.85 10.69
N PHE A 123 7.72 3.81 9.98
CA PHE A 123 7.62 3.83 8.53
C PHE A 123 6.65 4.92 8.06
N ILE A 124 5.48 5.00 8.67
CA ILE A 124 4.46 5.99 8.34
C ILE A 124 4.99 7.41 8.61
N LYS A 125 5.61 7.61 9.76
CA LYS A 125 6.17 8.89 10.15
C LYS A 125 7.26 9.34 9.17
N HIS A 126 8.12 8.42 8.76
CA HIS A 126 9.19 8.69 7.81
C HIS A 126 8.64 9.13 6.45
N ILE A 127 7.62 8.43 5.96
CA ILE A 127 6.99 8.77 4.68
C ILE A 127 6.36 10.17 4.73
N LYS A 128 5.67 10.50 5.81
CA LYS A 128 5.09 11.84 6.00
C LYS A 128 6.14 12.94 6.04
N GLN A 129 7.28 12.68 6.69
CA GLN A 129 8.38 13.64 6.78
C GLN A 129 9.06 13.85 5.42
N SER A 130 9.17 12.79 4.61
CA SER A 130 9.79 12.87 3.28
C SER A 130 9.04 13.83 2.36
N ASP A 131 7.71 13.86 2.46
CA ASP A 131 6.89 14.81 1.69
C ASP A 131 7.21 16.26 2.08
N LYS A 132 7.31 16.55 3.38
CA LYS A 132 7.60 17.88 3.88
C LYS A 132 8.99 18.36 3.41
N GLU A 133 9.98 17.48 3.40
CA GLU A 133 11.33 17.78 2.93
C GLU A 133 11.34 18.10 1.43
N LYS A 134 10.60 17.34 0.63
CA LYS A 134 10.46 17.58 -0.81
C LYS A 134 9.77 18.92 -1.09
N SER A 135 8.74 19.25 -0.35
CA SER A 135 8.03 20.52 -0.48
C SER A 135 8.95 21.72 -0.17
N ARG A 136 9.85 21.56 0.80
CA ARG A 136 10.83 22.58 1.15
C ARG A 136 11.95 22.70 0.11
N GLY A 137 12.33 21.58 -0.49
CA GLY A 137 13.39 21.55 -1.50
C GLY A 137 13.00 22.17 -2.84
N ASN A 138 11.73 22.35 -3.11
CA ASN A 138 11.22 22.91 -4.36
C ASN A 138 10.96 24.42 -4.29
N ASN A 139 11.25 25.02 -3.17
CA ASN A 139 11.20 26.46 -3.00
C ASN A 139 12.59 27.07 -3.17
#